data_d6c963ad91a58e4935ef06c9d849587b
#
_entry.id   d6c963ad91a58e4935ef06c9d849587b
#
_cell.length_a   1.000
_cell.length_b   1.000
_cell.length_c   1.000
_cell.angle_alpha   90.00
_cell.angle_beta   90.00
_cell.angle_gamma   90.00
#
_symmetry.space_group_name_H-M   'P 1'
#
loop_
_entity.id
_entity.type
_entity.pdbx_description
1 polymer ?
#
loop_
_entity_poly.entity_id
_entity_poly.type
_entity_poly.pdbx_seq_one_letter_code
_entity_poly.pdbx_strand_id
1 'polypeptide(L)'
;MAGRRPKPTHLKVVTGNPGNRKLNDHEPKPRREVPSPPEHLTDWGKMAWVKVSLLLDDMGVLTVADSLALERLCDIYADILQLRETIAIEGRTYTTKTQMGDFLIKANPAVAMLADADRRFKSYLVEFGLTPAARTKVKVDGGEEKEDPLSQFFG
;
A
#
# COMPACT_ATOMS: atom_id res chain seq x y z
N MET A 1 -1.50 -12.56 -23.79
CA MET A 1 -2.25 -11.56 -22.98
C MET A 1 -2.39 -12.11 -21.57
N ALA A 2 -1.85 -11.39 -20.56
CA ALA A 2 -2.03 -11.79 -19.17
C ALA A 2 -3.49 -11.55 -18.77
N GLY A 3 -4.21 -12.61 -18.40
CA GLY A 3 -5.59 -12.51 -17.94
C GLY A 3 -5.71 -11.75 -16.61
N ARG A 4 -6.93 -11.31 -16.26
CA ARG A 4 -7.22 -10.68 -14.97
C ARG A 4 -6.82 -11.61 -13.83
N ARG A 5 -6.12 -11.08 -12.81
CA ARG A 5 -5.75 -11.84 -11.59
C ARG A 5 -6.99 -12.53 -10.99
N PRO A 6 -6.90 -13.80 -10.57
CA PRO A 6 -8.02 -14.51 -9.97
C PRO A 6 -8.44 -13.83 -8.67
N LYS A 7 -9.74 -13.80 -8.42
CA LYS A 7 -10.26 -13.32 -7.13
C LYS A 7 -10.03 -14.39 -6.05
N PRO A 8 -9.71 -14.01 -4.80
CA PRO A 8 -9.66 -14.93 -3.67
C PRO A 8 -10.94 -15.74 -3.53
N THR A 9 -10.83 -16.96 -3.01
CA THR A 9 -11.95 -17.91 -2.93
C THR A 9 -13.10 -17.38 -2.08
N HIS A 10 -12.82 -16.76 -0.94
CA HIS A 10 -13.84 -16.17 -0.08
C HIS A 10 -14.65 -15.07 -0.80
N LEU A 11 -14.00 -14.24 -1.63
CA LEU A 11 -14.69 -13.24 -2.45
C LEU A 11 -15.60 -13.86 -3.51
N LYS A 12 -15.24 -15.04 -4.04
CA LYS A 12 -16.10 -15.77 -4.97
C LYS A 12 -17.35 -16.29 -4.26
N VAL A 13 -17.19 -16.85 -3.06
CA VAL A 13 -18.32 -17.36 -2.24
C VAL A 13 -19.31 -16.25 -1.91
N VAL A 14 -18.82 -15.13 -1.39
CA VAL A 14 -19.68 -13.98 -1.00
C VAL A 14 -20.38 -13.33 -2.19
N THR A 15 -19.76 -13.32 -3.37
CA THR A 15 -20.41 -12.81 -4.60
C THR A 15 -21.29 -13.84 -5.29
N GLY A 16 -21.59 -14.98 -4.65
CA GLY A 16 -22.45 -16.04 -5.19
C GLY A 16 -21.82 -16.88 -6.30
N ASN A 17 -20.50 -16.74 -6.55
CA ASN A 17 -19.76 -17.48 -7.59
C ASN A 17 -20.51 -17.56 -8.93
N PRO A 18 -20.89 -16.44 -9.57
CA PRO A 18 -21.82 -16.41 -10.72
C PRO A 18 -21.32 -17.17 -11.94
N GLY A 19 -20.06 -17.58 -11.96
CA GLY A 19 -19.49 -18.41 -13.02
C GLY A 19 -19.40 -19.89 -12.67
N ASN A 20 -19.95 -20.34 -11.54
CA ASN A 20 -19.90 -21.72 -11.01
C ASN A 20 -18.51 -22.36 -11.08
N ARG A 21 -17.45 -21.55 -10.92
CA ARG A 21 -16.06 -22.04 -11.01
C ARG A 21 -15.71 -22.76 -9.72
N LYS A 22 -14.97 -23.89 -9.87
CA LYS A 22 -14.47 -24.65 -8.73
C LYS A 22 -13.75 -23.70 -7.76
N LEU A 23 -14.12 -23.74 -6.49
CA LEU A 23 -13.47 -22.98 -5.42
C LEU A 23 -12.14 -23.65 -5.08
N ASN A 24 -11.17 -22.86 -4.60
CA ASN A 24 -9.90 -23.39 -4.11
C ASN A 24 -10.04 -23.66 -2.61
N ASP A 25 -10.34 -24.89 -2.24
CA ASP A 25 -10.51 -25.29 -0.84
C ASP A 25 -9.16 -25.39 -0.08
N HIS A 26 -8.04 -25.29 -0.81
CA HIS A 26 -6.68 -25.33 -0.28
C HIS A 26 -6.00 -23.95 -0.32
N GLU A 27 -6.75 -22.86 -0.38
CA GLU A 27 -6.17 -21.52 -0.31
C GLU A 27 -5.47 -21.35 1.05
N PRO A 28 -4.18 -20.95 1.08
CA PRO A 28 -3.44 -20.76 2.32
C PRO A 28 -4.12 -19.69 3.20
N LYS A 29 -4.27 -19.99 4.50
CA LYS A 29 -4.78 -19.05 5.50
C LYS A 29 -3.65 -18.73 6.47
N PRO A 30 -2.81 -17.71 6.19
CA PRO A 30 -1.72 -17.33 7.06
C PRO A 30 -2.25 -16.86 8.42
N ARG A 31 -1.44 -17.07 9.48
CA ARG A 31 -1.79 -16.63 10.83
C ARG A 31 -1.85 -15.10 10.89
N ARG A 32 -2.89 -14.55 11.51
CA ARG A 32 -3.01 -13.13 11.82
C ARG A 32 -2.07 -12.80 12.96
N GLU A 33 -1.10 -11.95 12.71
CA GLU A 33 -0.15 -11.46 13.68
C GLU A 33 0.50 -10.20 13.12
N VAL A 34 0.78 -9.24 14.00
CA VAL A 34 1.55 -8.04 13.66
C VAL A 34 3.04 -8.41 13.68
N PRO A 35 3.71 -8.48 12.51
CA PRO A 35 5.12 -8.82 12.49
C PRO A 35 5.97 -7.68 13.05
N SER A 36 7.11 -8.02 13.67
CA SER A 36 8.09 -7.04 14.13
C SER A 36 8.74 -6.33 12.95
N PRO A 37 9.10 -5.04 13.10
CA PRO A 37 9.81 -4.31 12.04
C PRO A 37 11.20 -4.92 11.83
N PRO A 38 11.64 -5.10 10.57
CA PRO A 38 13.00 -5.51 10.25
C PRO A 38 14.04 -4.53 10.79
N GLU A 39 15.17 -5.06 11.28
CA GLU A 39 16.21 -4.25 11.91
C GLU A 39 16.88 -3.27 10.92
N HIS A 40 16.97 -3.65 9.67
CA HIS A 40 17.62 -2.87 8.61
C HIS A 40 16.80 -1.67 8.11
N LEU A 41 15.52 -1.56 8.50
CA LEU A 41 14.72 -0.38 8.15
C LEU A 41 15.33 0.89 8.76
N THR A 42 15.29 1.97 7.99
CA THR A 42 15.61 3.31 8.49
C THR A 42 14.65 3.75 9.57
N ASP A 43 14.99 4.78 10.34
CA ASP A 43 14.09 5.30 11.39
C ASP A 43 12.74 5.74 10.80
N TRP A 44 12.73 6.36 9.63
CA TRP A 44 11.51 6.69 8.88
C TRP A 44 10.71 5.43 8.49
N GLY A 45 11.41 4.39 8.05
CA GLY A 45 10.80 3.10 7.72
C GLY A 45 10.18 2.42 8.95
N LYS A 46 10.86 2.45 10.10
CA LYS A 46 10.34 1.92 11.36
C LYS A 46 9.12 2.69 11.87
N MET A 47 9.13 4.02 11.77
CA MET A 47 7.96 4.84 12.07
C MET A 47 6.77 4.52 11.16
N ALA A 48 7.02 4.36 9.87
CA ALA A 48 6.00 3.95 8.91
C ALA A 48 5.44 2.56 9.24
N TRP A 49 6.32 1.62 9.60
CA TRP A 49 5.93 0.26 9.99
C TRP A 49 4.93 0.26 11.14
N VAL A 50 5.25 0.94 12.24
CA VAL A 50 4.35 1.03 13.40
C VAL A 50 2.99 1.59 12.98
N LYS A 51 2.98 2.68 12.23
CA LYS A 51 1.73 3.33 11.81
C LYS A 51 0.89 2.45 10.89
N VAL A 52 1.52 1.82 9.90
CA VAL A 52 0.80 1.04 8.88
C VAL A 52 0.38 -0.32 9.43
N SER A 53 1.22 -0.99 10.22
CA SER A 53 0.87 -2.28 10.83
C SER A 53 -0.33 -2.15 11.77
N LEU A 54 -0.39 -1.09 12.59
CA LEU A 54 -1.56 -0.84 13.45
C LEU A 54 -2.83 -0.61 12.65
N LEU A 55 -2.77 0.15 11.54
CA LEU A 55 -3.93 0.35 10.67
C LEU A 55 -4.41 -0.94 10.02
N LEU A 56 -3.48 -1.78 9.56
CA LEU A 56 -3.80 -3.05 8.89
C LEU A 56 -4.31 -4.09 9.90
N ASP A 57 -3.81 -4.06 11.13
CA ASP A 57 -4.28 -4.92 12.21
C ASP A 57 -5.70 -4.53 12.64
N ASP A 58 -5.97 -3.24 12.84
CA ASP A 58 -7.32 -2.71 13.13
C ASP A 58 -8.32 -3.06 12.00
N MET A 59 -7.87 -3.03 10.75
CA MET A 59 -8.65 -3.51 9.62
C MET A 59 -8.77 -5.04 9.55
N GLY A 60 -8.04 -5.79 10.38
CA GLY A 60 -8.04 -7.25 10.40
C GLY A 60 -7.51 -7.92 9.13
N VAL A 61 -6.69 -7.23 8.34
CA VAL A 61 -6.17 -7.73 7.05
C VAL A 61 -4.71 -8.18 7.12
N LEU A 62 -3.98 -7.83 8.20
CA LEU A 62 -2.57 -8.13 8.33
C LEU A 62 -2.35 -9.60 8.74
N THR A 63 -1.43 -10.24 8.06
CA THR A 63 -0.96 -11.60 8.36
C THR A 63 0.56 -11.65 8.34
N VAL A 64 1.14 -12.72 8.89
CA VAL A 64 2.60 -12.95 8.85
C VAL A 64 3.16 -13.05 7.43
N ALA A 65 2.33 -13.44 6.46
CA ALA A 65 2.73 -13.55 5.07
C ALA A 65 2.92 -12.19 4.38
N ASP A 66 2.37 -11.12 4.96
CA ASP A 66 2.40 -9.79 4.37
C ASP A 66 3.65 -8.99 4.77
N SER A 67 4.51 -9.54 5.64
CA SER A 67 5.68 -8.84 6.20
C SER A 67 6.59 -8.23 5.14
N LEU A 68 6.93 -8.98 4.07
CA LEU A 68 7.78 -8.48 2.99
C LEU A 68 7.12 -7.37 2.17
N ALA A 69 5.81 -7.46 1.94
CA ALA A 69 5.08 -6.43 1.22
C ALA A 69 4.95 -5.16 2.06
N LEU A 70 4.72 -5.32 3.37
CA LEU A 70 4.70 -4.22 4.34
C LEU A 70 6.06 -3.53 4.45
N GLU A 71 7.16 -4.30 4.45
CA GLU A 71 8.52 -3.78 4.43
C GLU A 71 8.75 -2.87 3.22
N ARG A 72 8.40 -3.36 2.02
CA ARG A 72 8.54 -2.55 0.80
C ARG A 72 7.68 -1.28 0.82
N LEU A 73 6.49 -1.35 1.38
CA LEU A 73 5.64 -0.17 1.56
C LEU A 73 6.31 0.86 2.48
N CYS A 74 6.90 0.41 3.59
CA CYS A 74 7.57 1.27 4.56
C CYS A 74 8.87 1.87 4.02
N ASP A 75 9.67 1.11 3.26
CA ASP A 75 10.85 1.60 2.55
C ASP A 75 10.50 2.72 1.57
N ILE A 76 9.49 2.48 0.73
CA ILE A 76 9.07 3.49 -0.25
C ILE A 76 8.57 4.76 0.44
N TYR A 77 7.87 4.62 1.56
CA TYR A 77 7.45 5.79 2.35
C TYR A 77 8.63 6.57 2.92
N ALA A 78 9.65 5.86 3.42
CA ALA A 78 10.89 6.48 3.88
C ALA A 78 11.61 7.24 2.75
N ASP A 79 11.71 6.62 1.56
CA ASP A 79 12.27 7.26 0.35
C ASP A 79 11.51 8.55 0.00
N ILE A 80 10.15 8.52 0.04
CA ILE A 80 9.32 9.69 -0.23
C ILE A 80 9.65 10.84 0.73
N LEU A 81 9.78 10.56 2.03
CA LEU A 81 10.09 11.58 3.02
C LEU A 81 11.46 12.18 2.81
N GLN A 82 12.48 11.34 2.56
CA GLN A 82 13.85 11.78 2.29
C GLN A 82 13.94 12.61 1.00
N LEU A 83 13.28 12.17 -0.07
CA LEU A 83 13.27 12.90 -1.34
C LEU A 83 12.57 14.27 -1.22
N ARG A 84 11.49 14.34 -0.42
CA ARG A 84 10.83 15.62 -0.13
C ARG A 84 11.73 16.58 0.64
N GLU A 85 12.49 16.08 1.60
CA GLU A 85 13.48 16.87 2.33
C GLU A 85 14.59 17.37 1.40
N THR A 86 15.15 16.49 0.57
CA THR A 86 16.14 16.85 -0.44
C THR A 86 15.63 17.97 -1.36
N ILE A 87 14.40 17.83 -1.89
CA ILE A 87 13.81 18.85 -2.76
C ILE A 87 13.54 20.16 -2.01
N ALA A 88 13.17 20.09 -0.73
CA ALA A 88 12.95 21.29 0.08
C ALA A 88 14.26 22.07 0.30
N ILE A 89 15.39 21.39 0.45
CA ILE A 89 16.72 21.99 0.67
C ILE A 89 17.32 22.46 -0.66
N GLU A 90 17.33 21.60 -1.67
CA GLU A 90 18.05 21.85 -2.93
C GLU A 90 17.22 22.57 -3.99
N GLY A 91 15.90 22.57 -3.86
CA GLY A 91 14.96 23.08 -4.85
C GLY A 91 14.61 22.05 -5.95
N ARG A 92 13.59 22.39 -6.74
CA ARG A 92 13.10 21.54 -7.86
C ARG A 92 14.01 21.63 -9.08
N THR A 93 14.83 22.68 -9.15
CA THR A 93 15.77 22.94 -10.25
C THR A 93 17.09 23.43 -9.66
N TYR A 94 18.16 23.19 -10.38
CA TYR A 94 19.48 23.75 -10.06
C TYR A 94 20.11 24.36 -11.29
N THR A 95 21.02 25.34 -11.08
CA THR A 95 21.73 25.99 -12.14
C THR A 95 23.13 25.41 -12.27
N THR A 96 23.54 25.10 -13.47
CA THR A 96 24.89 24.64 -13.80
C THR A 96 25.48 25.53 -14.91
N LYS A 97 26.80 25.54 -15.06
CA LYS A 97 27.49 26.21 -16.17
C LYS A 97 27.80 25.21 -17.27
N THR A 98 27.59 25.61 -18.51
CA THR A 98 28.07 24.87 -19.68
C THR A 98 29.59 25.05 -19.83
N GLN A 99 30.22 24.25 -20.70
CA GLN A 99 31.62 24.41 -21.04
C GLN A 99 31.95 25.78 -21.70
N MET A 100 30.94 26.41 -22.31
CA MET A 100 31.05 27.74 -22.90
C MET A 100 30.81 28.89 -21.91
N GLY A 101 30.49 28.57 -20.64
CA GLY A 101 30.29 29.56 -19.58
C GLY A 101 28.82 30.00 -19.41
N ASP A 102 27.92 29.56 -20.25
CA ASP A 102 26.48 29.89 -20.16
C ASP A 102 25.82 29.19 -18.98
N PHE A 103 24.81 29.82 -18.42
CA PHE A 103 23.99 29.21 -17.36
C PHE A 103 22.91 28.31 -17.95
N LEU A 104 22.80 27.12 -17.40
CA LEU A 104 21.76 26.13 -17.75
C LEU A 104 20.97 25.71 -16.49
N ILE A 105 19.67 25.84 -16.56
CA ILE A 105 18.78 25.37 -15.50
C ILE A 105 18.38 23.92 -15.80
N LYS A 106 18.62 23.04 -14.85
CA LYS A 106 18.27 21.61 -14.93
C LYS A 106 17.26 21.23 -13.85
N ALA A 107 16.42 20.27 -14.16
CA ALA A 107 15.53 19.66 -13.16
C ALA A 107 16.37 18.87 -12.13
N ASN A 108 16.01 18.98 -10.86
CA ASN A 108 16.59 18.15 -9.80
C ASN A 108 16.13 16.70 -10.00
N PRO A 109 17.03 15.72 -10.11
CA PRO A 109 16.68 14.31 -10.27
C PRO A 109 15.76 13.78 -9.17
N ALA A 110 15.84 14.30 -7.95
CA ALA A 110 14.98 13.94 -6.82
C ALA A 110 13.49 14.13 -7.13
N VAL A 111 13.13 15.07 -8.01
CA VAL A 111 11.72 15.28 -8.41
C VAL A 111 11.17 14.09 -9.20
N ALA A 112 11.96 13.54 -10.13
CA ALA A 112 11.55 12.36 -10.90
C ALA A 112 11.52 11.09 -10.02
N MET A 113 12.50 10.94 -9.12
CA MET A 113 12.56 9.84 -8.16
C MET A 113 11.37 9.87 -7.22
N LEU A 114 10.97 11.05 -6.71
CA LEU A 114 9.78 11.21 -5.88
C LEU A 114 8.50 10.81 -6.63
N ALA A 115 8.34 11.25 -7.87
CA ALA A 115 7.17 10.90 -8.68
C ALA A 115 7.08 9.38 -8.96
N ASP A 116 8.21 8.69 -9.10
CA ASP A 116 8.25 7.24 -9.22
C ASP A 116 7.92 6.54 -7.89
N ALA A 117 8.50 7.00 -6.79
CA ALA A 117 8.21 6.49 -5.44
C ALA A 117 6.71 6.64 -5.09
N ASP A 118 6.10 7.80 -5.38
CA ASP A 118 4.66 8.02 -5.18
C ASP A 118 3.79 7.04 -5.99
N ARG A 119 4.15 6.72 -7.23
CA ARG A 119 3.42 5.72 -8.04
C ARG A 119 3.50 4.32 -7.43
N ARG A 120 4.70 3.90 -7.01
CA ARG A 120 4.91 2.60 -6.35
C ARG A 120 4.17 2.54 -5.02
N PHE A 121 4.25 3.60 -4.21
CA PHE A 121 3.55 3.71 -2.94
C PHE A 121 2.03 3.55 -3.10
N LYS A 122 1.44 4.27 -4.06
CA LYS A 122 0.02 4.13 -4.38
C LYS A 122 -0.37 2.70 -4.75
N SER A 123 0.47 1.99 -5.48
CA SER A 123 0.22 0.58 -5.83
C SER A 123 0.11 -0.31 -4.59
N TYR A 124 1.04 -0.18 -3.64
CA TYR A 124 1.00 -0.92 -2.38
C TYR A 124 -0.19 -0.53 -1.50
N LEU A 125 -0.55 0.77 -1.43
CA LEU A 125 -1.75 1.20 -0.72
C LEU A 125 -3.02 0.54 -1.26
N VAL A 126 -3.10 0.34 -2.57
CA VAL A 126 -4.24 -0.36 -3.20
C VAL A 126 -4.23 -1.85 -2.86
N GLU A 127 -3.08 -2.51 -2.91
CA GLU A 127 -2.96 -3.94 -2.56
C GLU A 127 -3.38 -4.22 -1.10
N PHE A 128 -2.98 -3.36 -0.17
CA PHE A 128 -3.37 -3.45 1.25
C PHE A 128 -4.78 -2.92 1.57
N GLY A 129 -5.53 -2.44 0.59
CA GLY A 129 -6.86 -1.90 0.84
C GLY A 129 -6.89 -0.55 1.57
N LEU A 130 -5.76 0.17 1.62
CA LEU A 130 -5.63 1.45 2.33
C LEU A 130 -6.21 2.65 1.58
N THR A 131 -6.77 2.44 0.39
CA THR A 131 -7.49 3.48 -0.35
C THR A 131 -9.01 3.26 -0.26
N PRO A 132 -9.86 4.33 -0.30
CA PRO A 132 -11.31 4.17 -0.21
C PRO A 132 -11.88 3.18 -1.23
N ALA A 133 -11.46 3.25 -2.49
CA ALA A 133 -11.91 2.34 -3.54
C ALA A 133 -11.40 0.89 -3.36
N ALA A 134 -10.26 0.68 -2.71
CA ALA A 134 -9.74 -0.64 -2.44
C ALA A 134 -10.40 -1.27 -1.21
N ARG A 135 -10.74 -0.48 -0.18
CA ARG A 135 -11.43 -0.95 1.04
C ARG A 135 -12.77 -1.62 0.76
N THR A 136 -13.52 -1.15 -0.23
CA THR A 136 -14.79 -1.78 -0.61
C THR A 136 -14.62 -3.23 -1.10
N LYS A 137 -13.40 -3.65 -1.41
CA LYS A 137 -13.04 -4.99 -1.87
C LYS A 137 -12.43 -5.86 -0.76
N VAL A 138 -12.09 -5.26 0.38
CA VAL A 138 -11.55 -5.95 1.55
C VAL A 138 -12.72 -6.45 2.39
N LYS A 139 -12.75 -7.76 2.66
CA LYS A 139 -13.69 -8.37 3.59
C LYS A 139 -12.88 -9.09 4.66
N VAL A 140 -13.23 -8.85 5.90
CA VAL A 140 -12.59 -9.45 7.07
C VAL A 140 -13.50 -10.56 7.57
N ASP A 141 -12.97 -11.78 7.74
CA ASP A 141 -13.71 -12.89 8.37
C ASP A 141 -13.89 -12.56 9.86
N GLY A 142 -15.15 -12.53 10.32
CA GLY A 142 -15.49 -12.41 11.75
C GLY A 142 -15.73 -10.99 12.28
N GLY A 143 -15.85 -9.99 11.42
CA GLY A 143 -16.45 -8.72 11.83
C GLY A 143 -17.95 -8.95 12.11
N GLU A 144 -18.39 -8.69 13.36
CA GLU A 144 -19.83 -8.60 13.64
C GLU A 144 -20.43 -7.64 12.61
N GLU A 145 -21.43 -8.11 11.87
CA GLU A 145 -22.28 -7.22 11.08
C GLU A 145 -22.88 -6.22 12.06
N LYS A 146 -22.29 -5.02 12.12
CA LYS A 146 -22.99 -3.91 12.76
C LYS A 146 -24.27 -3.74 11.97
N GLU A 147 -25.41 -4.06 12.60
CA GLU A 147 -26.72 -3.81 12.04
C GLU A 147 -26.74 -2.39 11.47
N ASP A 148 -27.05 -2.28 10.19
CA ASP A 148 -27.20 -1.00 9.52
C ASP A 148 -28.25 -0.19 10.32
N PRO A 149 -27.91 0.96 10.93
CA PRO A 149 -28.85 1.76 11.69
C PRO A 149 -30.10 2.14 10.88
N LEU A 150 -30.00 2.08 9.55
CA LEU A 150 -31.11 2.36 8.63
C LEU A 150 -32.07 1.17 8.46
N SER A 151 -31.64 -0.06 8.77
CA SER A 151 -32.54 -1.24 8.68
C SER A 151 -33.73 -1.13 9.64
N GLN A 152 -33.60 -0.36 10.73
CA GLN A 152 -34.68 -0.11 11.68
C GLN A 152 -35.73 0.87 11.15
N PHE A 153 -35.45 1.63 10.08
CA PHE A 153 -36.37 2.63 9.53
C PHE A 153 -37.13 2.17 8.28
N PHE A 154 -36.68 1.07 7.64
CA PHE A 154 -37.21 0.58 6.36
C PHE A 154 -37.73 -0.89 6.43
N GLY A 155 -37.92 -1.43 7.64
CA GLY A 155 -38.49 -2.74 7.88
C GLY A 155 -39.99 -2.78 7.72
#